data_2d8f4b6eaf54a2901d3c0933ca7d5570
#
_entry.id   2d8f4b6eaf54a2901d3c0933ca7d5570
#
_cell.length_a   1.000
_cell.length_b   1.000
_cell.length_c   1.000
_cell.angle_alpha   90.00
_cell.angle_beta   90.00
_cell.angle_gamma   90.00
#
_symmetry.space_group_name_H-M   'P 1'
#
loop_
_entity.id
_entity.type
_entity.pdbx_description
1 polymer ?
#
loop_
_entity_poly.entity_id
_entity_poly.type
_entity_poly.pdbx_seq_one_letter_code
_entity_poly.pdbx_strand_id
1 'polypeptide(L)'
;MSKSIYIADDDSNIRHLVQTFLEREGYNVFSFCDGESLLRHFAVTPADLVILDVMMPGRDGFFICSDLRKISDVPIIMLTARDSDSDYIAGLSLGSDDYFTKPFSPVKLVMKVKAIFRRMESDSSRTGSSDEPLHFEDISIMSKTKTALCGNEDLQLTPNEFSLLSYLIINQDRAVSRAELLDRIWGYETEVETRVADDTVKRLRKKLLKSHVVIKTVWGYGFRLKSVVDDAEINTLDT
;
A
#
# COMPACT_ATOMS: atom_id res chain seq x y z
N MET A 1 -16.01 -2.75 -16.50
CA MET A 1 -15.84 -4.19 -16.16
C MET A 1 -15.92 -4.33 -14.66
N SER A 2 -16.51 -5.41 -14.14
CA SER A 2 -16.54 -5.68 -12.71
C SER A 2 -15.12 -5.99 -12.22
N LYS A 3 -14.72 -5.41 -11.08
CA LYS A 3 -13.41 -5.63 -10.46
C LYS A 3 -13.32 -7.05 -9.89
N SER A 4 -12.19 -7.70 -10.07
CA SER A 4 -11.92 -9.05 -9.57
C SER A 4 -11.15 -9.00 -8.25
N ILE A 5 -11.60 -9.77 -7.26
CA ILE A 5 -10.99 -9.86 -5.94
C ILE A 5 -10.69 -11.32 -5.64
N TYR A 6 -9.45 -11.60 -5.22
CA TYR A 6 -9.08 -12.92 -4.76
C TYR A 6 -8.99 -12.94 -3.24
N ILE A 7 -9.56 -13.98 -2.62
CA ILE A 7 -9.43 -14.23 -1.19
C ILE A 7 -8.81 -15.59 -0.94
N ALA A 8 -7.76 -15.66 -0.12
CA ALA A 8 -7.24 -16.91 0.42
C ALA A 8 -7.31 -16.88 1.95
N ASP A 9 -7.95 -17.91 2.50
CA ASP A 9 -8.12 -18.15 3.94
C ASP A 9 -8.43 -19.64 4.10
N ASP A 10 -7.93 -20.33 5.11
CA ASP A 10 -8.24 -21.76 5.31
C ASP A 10 -9.64 -21.98 5.91
N ASP A 11 -10.17 -20.99 6.65
CA ASP A 11 -11.53 -21.04 7.20
C ASP A 11 -12.58 -20.75 6.11
N SER A 12 -13.36 -21.80 5.77
CA SER A 12 -14.44 -21.69 4.79
C SER A 12 -15.54 -20.69 5.17
N ASN A 13 -15.79 -20.49 6.47
CA ASN A 13 -16.81 -19.55 6.95
C ASN A 13 -16.36 -18.11 6.69
N ILE A 14 -15.07 -17.82 6.94
CA ILE A 14 -14.50 -16.50 6.65
C ILE A 14 -14.51 -16.22 5.15
N ARG A 15 -14.07 -17.20 4.33
CA ARG A 15 -14.13 -17.05 2.87
C ARG A 15 -15.56 -16.76 2.39
N HIS A 16 -16.54 -17.57 2.84
CA HIS A 16 -17.94 -17.39 2.44
C HIS A 16 -18.51 -16.05 2.91
N LEU A 17 -18.21 -15.66 4.13
CA LEU A 17 -18.63 -14.37 4.69
C LEU A 17 -18.11 -13.20 3.84
N VAL A 18 -16.79 -13.15 3.62
CA VAL A 18 -16.14 -12.07 2.86
C VAL A 18 -16.64 -12.07 1.41
N GLN A 19 -16.71 -13.22 0.77
CA GLN A 19 -17.22 -13.38 -0.59
C GLN A 19 -18.64 -12.82 -0.71
N THR A 20 -19.55 -13.24 0.18
CA THR A 20 -20.94 -12.78 0.16
C THR A 20 -21.06 -11.26 0.26
N PHE A 21 -20.27 -10.62 1.14
CA PHE A 21 -20.34 -9.18 1.32
C PHE A 21 -19.76 -8.42 0.11
N LEU A 22 -18.68 -8.91 -0.48
CA LEU A 22 -18.05 -8.28 -1.65
C LEU A 22 -18.88 -8.47 -2.94
N GLU A 23 -19.46 -9.66 -3.14
CA GLU A 23 -20.33 -9.92 -4.30
C GLU A 23 -21.60 -9.06 -4.28
N ARG A 24 -22.17 -8.78 -3.10
CA ARG A 24 -23.29 -7.83 -2.95
C ARG A 24 -22.95 -6.42 -3.42
N GLU A 25 -21.70 -6.05 -3.41
CA GLU A 25 -21.20 -4.76 -3.91
C GLU A 25 -20.82 -4.80 -5.41
N GLY A 26 -21.08 -5.93 -6.08
CA GLY A 26 -20.86 -6.09 -7.51
C GLY A 26 -19.46 -6.49 -7.92
N TYR A 27 -18.62 -6.94 -6.98
CA TYR A 27 -17.28 -7.47 -7.28
C TYR A 27 -17.34 -8.95 -7.71
N ASN A 28 -16.41 -9.36 -8.59
CA ASN A 28 -16.19 -10.76 -8.92
C ASN A 28 -15.21 -11.35 -7.91
N VAL A 29 -15.66 -12.29 -7.06
CA VAL A 29 -14.82 -12.83 -5.99
C VAL A 29 -14.46 -14.28 -6.27
N PHE A 30 -13.16 -14.59 -6.22
CA PHE A 30 -12.62 -15.94 -6.33
C PHE A 30 -11.99 -16.32 -5.00
N SER A 31 -12.41 -17.45 -4.43
CA SER A 31 -11.97 -17.90 -3.11
C SER A 31 -11.10 -19.15 -3.19
N PHE A 32 -10.01 -19.15 -2.41
CA PHE A 32 -8.99 -20.20 -2.36
C PHE A 32 -8.81 -20.66 -0.92
N CYS A 33 -8.61 -21.94 -0.70
CA CYS A 33 -8.37 -22.50 0.63
C CYS A 33 -6.90 -22.40 1.07
N ASP A 34 -6.02 -22.03 0.17
CA ASP A 34 -4.58 -21.86 0.40
C ASP A 34 -3.96 -20.82 -0.55
N GLY A 35 -2.81 -20.29 -0.15
CA GLY A 35 -2.10 -19.26 -0.92
C GLY A 35 -1.47 -19.75 -2.21
N GLU A 36 -1.07 -21.02 -2.29
CA GLU A 36 -0.45 -21.56 -3.51
C GLU A 36 -1.45 -21.69 -4.65
N SER A 37 -2.69 -22.10 -4.34
CA SER A 37 -3.79 -22.14 -5.31
C SER A 37 -4.13 -20.76 -5.83
N LEU A 38 -4.12 -19.74 -4.95
CA LEU A 38 -4.26 -18.34 -5.33
C LEU A 38 -3.14 -17.90 -6.26
N LEU A 39 -1.87 -18.18 -5.93
CA LEU A 39 -0.73 -17.79 -6.76
C LEU A 39 -0.77 -18.41 -8.16
N ARG A 40 -1.11 -19.72 -8.24
CA ARG A 40 -1.25 -20.41 -9.53
C ARG A 40 -2.34 -19.75 -10.38
N HIS A 41 -3.46 -19.39 -9.79
CA HIS A 41 -4.56 -18.76 -10.50
C HIS A 41 -4.20 -17.33 -10.91
N PHE A 42 -3.56 -16.59 -10.02
CA PHE A 42 -3.11 -15.21 -10.26
C PHE A 42 -2.12 -15.11 -11.43
N ALA A 43 -1.22 -16.09 -11.58
CA ALA A 43 -0.25 -16.13 -12.68
C ALA A 43 -0.92 -16.24 -14.07
N VAL A 44 -2.13 -16.80 -14.15
CA VAL A 44 -2.90 -16.95 -15.39
C VAL A 44 -3.88 -15.79 -15.58
N THR A 45 -4.57 -15.41 -14.51
CA THR A 45 -5.58 -14.36 -14.51
C THR A 45 -5.34 -13.45 -13.29
N PRO A 46 -4.67 -12.31 -13.47
CA PRO A 46 -4.43 -11.37 -12.36
C PRO A 46 -5.72 -10.79 -11.80
N ALA A 47 -5.78 -10.62 -10.47
CA ALA A 47 -6.86 -9.92 -9.79
C ALA A 47 -6.58 -8.42 -9.66
N ASP A 48 -7.64 -7.62 -9.43
CA ASP A 48 -7.53 -6.18 -9.12
C ASP A 48 -7.21 -5.91 -7.63
N LEU A 49 -7.47 -6.90 -6.74
CA LEU A 49 -7.16 -6.84 -5.31
C LEU A 49 -7.05 -8.25 -4.73
N VAL A 50 -6.18 -8.44 -3.76
CA VAL A 50 -6.00 -9.70 -3.03
C VAL A 50 -6.29 -9.48 -1.55
N ILE A 51 -7.06 -10.41 -0.95
CA ILE A 51 -7.27 -10.52 0.49
C ILE A 51 -6.64 -11.83 0.93
N LEU A 52 -5.74 -11.79 1.90
CA LEU A 52 -4.86 -12.90 2.22
C LEU A 52 -4.78 -13.14 3.73
N ASP A 53 -5.19 -14.31 4.16
CA ASP A 53 -4.95 -14.71 5.55
C ASP A 53 -3.46 -14.95 5.79
N VAL A 54 -2.99 -14.52 6.96
CA VAL A 54 -1.62 -14.78 7.41
C VAL A 54 -1.44 -16.24 7.81
N MET A 55 -2.40 -16.77 8.55
CA MET A 55 -2.30 -18.09 9.19
C MET A 55 -2.96 -19.16 8.34
N MET A 56 -2.33 -19.57 7.25
CA MET A 56 -2.82 -20.68 6.44
C MET A 56 -1.92 -21.91 6.57
N PRO A 57 -2.48 -23.14 6.45
CA PRO A 57 -1.68 -24.37 6.39
C PRO A 57 -0.73 -24.37 5.18
N GLY A 58 0.46 -24.91 5.37
CA GLY A 58 1.51 -24.94 4.35
C GLY A 58 2.33 -23.67 4.33
N ARG A 59 2.16 -22.84 3.30
CA ARG A 59 2.88 -21.56 3.21
C ARG A 59 2.11 -20.43 3.87
N ASP A 60 2.75 -19.76 4.80
CA ASP A 60 2.25 -18.58 5.49
C ASP A 60 1.89 -17.46 4.47
N GLY A 61 0.83 -16.70 4.74
CA GLY A 61 0.37 -15.61 3.90
C GLY A 61 1.43 -14.53 3.65
N PHE A 62 2.39 -14.36 4.53
CA PHE A 62 3.51 -13.44 4.32
C PHE A 62 4.42 -13.88 3.17
N PHE A 63 4.70 -15.18 3.05
CA PHE A 63 5.47 -15.71 1.91
C PHE A 63 4.68 -15.55 0.59
N ILE A 64 3.37 -15.78 0.64
CA ILE A 64 2.50 -15.59 -0.53
C ILE A 64 2.48 -14.11 -0.95
N CYS A 65 2.36 -13.19 0.00
CA CYS A 65 2.45 -11.75 -0.25
C CYS A 65 3.80 -11.37 -0.91
N SER A 66 4.91 -11.89 -0.38
CA SER A 66 6.24 -11.67 -0.94
C SER A 66 6.37 -12.20 -2.38
N ASP A 67 5.80 -13.36 -2.67
CA ASP A 67 5.82 -13.92 -4.03
C ASP A 67 4.92 -13.14 -5.00
N LEU A 68 3.75 -12.68 -4.56
CA LEU A 68 2.91 -11.77 -5.35
C LEU A 68 3.65 -10.48 -5.69
N ARG A 69 4.40 -9.91 -4.74
CA ARG A 69 5.18 -8.68 -4.95
C ARG A 69 6.34 -8.81 -5.95
N LYS A 70 6.82 -10.03 -6.21
CA LYS A 70 7.81 -10.29 -7.27
C LYS A 70 7.23 -10.18 -8.68
N ILE A 71 5.91 -10.31 -8.80
CA ILE A 71 5.21 -10.40 -10.10
C ILE A 71 4.13 -9.35 -10.30
N SER A 72 3.73 -8.61 -9.26
CA SER A 72 2.63 -7.65 -9.33
C SER A 72 2.63 -6.64 -8.18
N ASP A 73 2.16 -5.44 -8.49
CA ASP A 73 1.86 -4.38 -7.51
C ASP A 73 0.37 -4.38 -7.09
N VAL A 74 -0.36 -5.48 -7.30
CA VAL A 74 -1.76 -5.61 -6.90
C VAL A 74 -1.96 -5.23 -5.43
N PRO A 75 -2.99 -4.45 -5.06
CA PRO A 75 -3.30 -4.15 -3.66
C PRO A 75 -3.53 -5.44 -2.87
N ILE A 76 -2.88 -5.56 -1.69
CA ILE A 76 -2.99 -6.72 -0.81
C ILE A 76 -3.45 -6.28 0.57
N ILE A 77 -4.60 -6.81 1.01
CA ILE A 77 -5.09 -6.69 2.39
C ILE A 77 -4.78 -8.00 3.11
N MET A 78 -4.07 -7.93 4.25
CA MET A 78 -3.81 -9.09 5.09
C MET A 78 -4.90 -9.24 6.15
N LEU A 79 -5.38 -10.46 6.36
CA LEU A 79 -6.19 -10.85 7.51
C LEU A 79 -5.30 -11.58 8.52
N THR A 80 -5.36 -11.24 9.80
CA THR A 80 -4.50 -11.87 10.81
C THR A 80 -5.23 -12.08 12.13
N ALA A 81 -4.97 -13.20 12.77
CA ALA A 81 -5.41 -13.47 14.14
C ALA A 81 -4.38 -12.97 15.18
N ARG A 82 -3.26 -12.41 14.74
CA ARG A 82 -2.14 -12.05 15.60
C ARG A 82 -2.19 -10.58 16.00
N ASP A 83 -2.27 -10.35 17.30
CA ASP A 83 -2.25 -9.02 17.91
C ASP A 83 -0.81 -8.56 18.26
N SER A 84 0.23 -9.36 17.95
CA SER A 84 1.59 -9.00 18.31
C SER A 84 2.20 -7.97 17.34
N ASP A 85 2.78 -6.91 17.90
CA ASP A 85 3.50 -5.88 17.15
C ASP A 85 4.58 -6.46 16.20
N SER A 86 5.21 -7.58 16.56
CA SER A 86 6.26 -8.23 15.77
C SER A 86 5.74 -8.84 14.46
N ASP A 87 4.57 -9.47 14.48
CA ASP A 87 3.97 -10.10 13.30
C ASP A 87 3.36 -9.06 12.36
N TYR A 88 2.79 -7.99 12.94
CA TYR A 88 2.35 -6.81 12.21
C TYR A 88 3.50 -6.15 11.46
N ILE A 89 4.66 -5.95 12.13
CA ILE A 89 5.85 -5.37 11.52
C ILE A 89 6.45 -6.28 10.44
N ALA A 90 6.46 -7.60 10.66
CA ALA A 90 6.98 -8.55 9.67
C ALA A 90 6.18 -8.51 8.36
N GLY A 91 4.85 -8.51 8.45
CA GLY A 91 4.00 -8.51 7.27
C GLY A 91 4.02 -7.20 6.49
N LEU A 92 3.99 -6.06 7.18
CA LEU A 92 4.13 -4.75 6.52
C LEU A 92 5.49 -4.60 5.84
N SER A 93 6.54 -5.20 6.40
CA SER A 93 7.88 -5.21 5.77
C SER A 93 7.91 -6.00 4.45
N LEU A 94 6.94 -6.88 4.21
CA LEU A 94 6.83 -7.73 3.01
C LEU A 94 5.94 -7.16 1.91
N GLY A 95 5.40 -5.94 2.09
CA GLY A 95 4.76 -5.20 1.01
C GLY A 95 3.23 -5.25 0.96
N SER A 96 2.54 -5.72 2.02
CA SER A 96 1.09 -5.57 2.10
C SER A 96 0.68 -4.10 2.20
N ASP A 97 -0.52 -3.80 1.73
CA ASP A 97 -1.05 -2.43 1.69
C ASP A 97 -1.88 -2.11 2.94
N ASP A 98 -2.47 -3.12 3.57
CA ASP A 98 -3.27 -2.96 4.79
C ASP A 98 -3.45 -4.26 5.58
N TYR A 99 -3.94 -4.13 6.83
CA TYR A 99 -4.16 -5.23 7.76
C TYR A 99 -5.51 -5.15 8.44
N PHE A 100 -6.14 -6.31 8.61
CA PHE A 100 -7.33 -6.49 9.44
C PHE A 100 -7.10 -7.60 10.47
N THR A 101 -7.23 -7.28 11.75
CA THR A 101 -7.17 -8.27 12.83
C THR A 101 -8.48 -9.02 12.94
N LYS A 102 -8.41 -10.35 13.02
CA LYS A 102 -9.55 -11.22 13.30
C LYS A 102 -9.85 -11.19 14.83
N PRO A 103 -11.12 -11.05 15.26
CA PRO A 103 -12.33 -10.92 14.44
C PRO A 103 -12.51 -9.50 13.87
N PHE A 104 -12.88 -9.40 12.60
CA PHE A 104 -13.10 -8.14 11.91
C PHE A 104 -14.57 -7.94 11.50
N SER A 105 -14.94 -6.69 11.24
CA SER A 105 -16.23 -6.36 10.66
C SER A 105 -16.18 -6.49 9.12
N PRO A 106 -17.00 -7.36 8.50
CA PRO A 106 -17.06 -7.49 7.05
C PRO A 106 -17.43 -6.17 6.36
N VAL A 107 -18.26 -5.34 6.99
CA VAL A 107 -18.63 -4.02 6.50
C VAL A 107 -17.40 -3.10 6.42
N LYS A 108 -16.56 -3.09 7.46
CA LYS A 108 -15.32 -2.31 7.46
C LYS A 108 -14.36 -2.78 6.36
N LEU A 109 -14.25 -4.08 6.14
CA LEU A 109 -13.43 -4.64 5.06
C LEU A 109 -13.94 -4.20 3.68
N VAL A 110 -15.26 -4.25 3.44
CA VAL A 110 -15.89 -3.76 2.21
C VAL A 110 -15.62 -2.27 2.01
N MET A 111 -15.79 -1.45 3.05
CA MET A 111 -15.50 -0.01 2.96
C MET A 111 -14.04 0.24 2.57
N LYS A 112 -13.12 -0.56 3.09
CA LYS A 112 -11.70 -0.49 2.75
C LYS A 112 -11.42 -0.86 1.30
N VAL A 113 -12.00 -1.95 0.81
CA VAL A 113 -11.91 -2.36 -0.60
C VAL A 113 -12.43 -1.24 -1.52
N LYS A 114 -13.59 -0.66 -1.18
CA LYS A 114 -14.15 0.49 -1.92
C LYS A 114 -13.19 1.69 -1.92
N ALA A 115 -12.58 2.01 -0.78
CA ALA A 115 -11.63 3.12 -0.66
C ALA A 115 -10.39 2.90 -1.54
N ILE A 116 -9.85 1.67 -1.56
CA ILE A 116 -8.71 1.31 -2.42
C ILE A 116 -9.09 1.51 -3.90
N PHE A 117 -10.20 0.95 -4.36
CA PHE A 117 -10.61 1.08 -5.76
C PHE A 117 -10.95 2.52 -6.15
N ARG A 118 -11.68 3.25 -5.31
CA ARG A 118 -11.97 4.68 -5.54
C ARG A 118 -10.70 5.50 -5.72
N ARG A 119 -9.67 5.23 -4.93
CA ARG A 119 -8.38 5.92 -5.04
C ARG A 119 -7.68 5.58 -6.34
N MET A 120 -7.62 4.29 -6.73
CA MET A 120 -7.04 3.86 -7.99
C MET A 120 -7.71 4.55 -9.20
N GLU A 121 -9.02 4.79 -9.12
CA GLU A 121 -9.80 5.50 -10.13
C GLU A 121 -9.63 7.02 -10.05
N SER A 122 -9.60 7.60 -8.85
CA SER A 122 -9.42 9.05 -8.64
C SER A 122 -8.03 9.51 -9.07
N ASP A 123 -7.02 8.71 -8.84
CA ASP A 123 -5.67 8.97 -9.32
C ASP A 123 -5.61 8.93 -10.86
N SER A 124 -6.49 8.17 -11.51
CA SER A 124 -6.64 8.15 -12.97
C SER A 124 -7.40 9.38 -13.49
N SER A 125 -8.29 9.96 -12.71
CA SER A 125 -9.16 11.08 -13.13
C SER A 125 -8.66 12.46 -12.67
N ARG A 126 -7.85 12.56 -11.62
CA ARG A 126 -7.22 13.83 -11.18
C ARG A 126 -6.05 14.27 -12.03
N THR A 127 -5.57 13.43 -12.94
CA THR A 127 -4.60 13.77 -13.97
C THR A 127 -5.21 14.41 -15.21
N GLY A 128 -6.39 15.01 -15.10
CA GLY A 128 -6.90 15.92 -16.12
C GLY A 128 -6.22 17.27 -16.02
N SER A 129 -5.04 17.44 -16.61
CA SER A 129 -4.58 18.66 -17.29
C SER A 129 -3.07 18.88 -17.38
N SER A 130 -2.21 18.02 -16.88
CA SER A 130 -0.80 18.10 -17.31
C SER A 130 -0.24 16.70 -17.55
N ASP A 131 0.14 16.44 -18.80
CA ASP A 131 0.93 15.26 -19.21
C ASP A 131 2.37 15.32 -18.65
N GLU A 132 2.67 16.34 -17.86
CA GLU A 132 4.00 16.58 -17.33
C GLU A 132 4.24 15.66 -16.12
N PRO A 133 5.35 14.92 -16.11
CA PRO A 133 5.77 14.14 -14.95
C PRO A 133 5.98 15.08 -13.76
N LEU A 134 5.61 14.62 -12.56
CA LEU A 134 6.04 15.30 -11.34
C LEU A 134 7.52 15.01 -11.13
N HIS A 135 8.32 16.05 -10.94
CA HIS A 135 9.75 15.95 -10.71
C HIS A 135 10.13 16.48 -9.33
N PHE A 136 11.00 15.78 -8.66
CA PHE A 136 11.68 16.26 -7.47
C PHE A 136 13.07 15.61 -7.39
N GLU A 137 14.11 16.41 -7.56
CA GLU A 137 15.51 15.96 -7.67
C GLU A 137 15.65 14.93 -8.79
N ASP A 138 16.14 13.73 -8.46
CA ASP A 138 16.30 12.61 -9.37
C ASP A 138 15.06 11.69 -9.48
N ILE A 139 13.95 12.07 -8.83
CA ILE A 139 12.68 11.34 -8.88
C ILE A 139 11.77 11.93 -9.95
N SER A 140 11.23 11.05 -10.79
CA SER A 140 10.22 11.37 -11.80
C SER A 140 9.00 10.47 -11.61
N ILE A 141 7.81 11.06 -11.45
CA ILE A 141 6.55 10.34 -11.27
C ILE A 141 5.66 10.53 -12.48
N MET A 142 5.32 9.43 -13.13
CA MET A 142 4.39 9.39 -14.25
C MET A 142 3.03 8.87 -13.79
N SER A 143 2.09 9.77 -13.57
CA SER A 143 0.77 9.44 -13.01
C SER A 143 -0.06 8.53 -13.92
N LYS A 144 0.06 8.64 -15.25
CA LYS A 144 -0.68 7.82 -16.22
C LYS A 144 -0.27 6.35 -16.20
N THR A 145 1.02 6.09 -16.15
CA THR A 145 1.58 4.73 -16.13
C THR A 145 1.76 4.18 -14.73
N LYS A 146 1.52 5.00 -13.70
CA LYS A 146 1.81 4.67 -12.29
C LYS A 146 3.26 4.26 -12.05
N THR A 147 4.18 4.83 -12.82
CA THR A 147 5.60 4.54 -12.75
C THR A 147 6.33 5.65 -11.99
N ALA A 148 7.23 5.28 -11.10
CA ALA A 148 8.14 6.19 -10.41
C ALA A 148 9.59 5.80 -10.72
N LEU A 149 10.36 6.72 -11.28
CA LEU A 149 11.76 6.51 -11.62
C LEU A 149 12.68 7.27 -10.67
N CYS A 150 13.82 6.67 -10.33
CA CYS A 150 14.97 7.33 -9.74
C CYS A 150 16.07 7.39 -10.81
N GLY A 151 16.30 8.56 -11.40
CA GLY A 151 17.05 8.64 -12.65
C GLY A 151 16.36 7.83 -13.75
N ASN A 152 17.00 6.74 -14.17
CA ASN A 152 16.46 5.82 -15.18
C ASN A 152 15.99 4.46 -14.60
N GLU A 153 16.11 4.25 -13.29
CA GLU A 153 15.70 2.99 -12.64
C GLU A 153 14.26 3.08 -12.13
N ASP A 154 13.41 2.09 -12.46
CA ASP A 154 12.06 1.98 -11.91
C ASP A 154 12.13 1.57 -10.44
N LEU A 155 11.49 2.36 -9.58
CA LEU A 155 11.43 2.12 -8.15
C LEU A 155 10.47 0.96 -7.78
N GLN A 156 9.66 0.47 -8.70
CA GLN A 156 8.71 -0.62 -8.50
C GLN A 156 7.86 -0.42 -7.24
N LEU A 157 7.18 0.73 -7.17
CA LEU A 157 6.39 1.11 -6.01
C LEU A 157 5.04 0.40 -6.00
N THR A 158 4.63 -0.09 -4.82
CA THR A 158 3.24 -0.51 -4.62
C THR A 158 2.29 0.69 -4.74
N PRO A 159 0.98 0.48 -4.96
CA PRO A 159 0.02 1.59 -5.10
C PRO A 159 0.06 2.59 -3.94
N ASN A 160 0.22 2.11 -2.70
CA ASN A 160 0.31 2.99 -1.53
C ASN A 160 1.65 3.72 -1.45
N GLU A 161 2.76 3.06 -1.80
CA GLU A 161 4.08 3.71 -1.85
C GLU A 161 4.11 4.79 -2.95
N PHE A 162 3.51 4.50 -4.12
CA PHE A 162 3.37 5.46 -5.21
C PHE A 162 2.55 6.68 -4.79
N SER A 163 1.36 6.45 -4.19
CA SER A 163 0.49 7.52 -3.72
C SER A 163 1.17 8.36 -2.62
N LEU A 164 1.90 7.71 -1.70
CA LEU A 164 2.64 8.38 -0.64
C LEU A 164 3.76 9.27 -1.20
N LEU A 165 4.59 8.73 -2.10
CA LEU A 165 5.67 9.50 -2.70
C LEU A 165 5.13 10.68 -3.52
N SER A 166 4.11 10.44 -4.34
CA SER A 166 3.45 11.49 -5.13
C SER A 166 2.89 12.60 -4.24
N TYR A 167 2.23 12.22 -3.14
CA TYR A 167 1.65 13.18 -2.21
C TYR A 167 2.71 14.02 -1.49
N LEU A 168 3.82 13.39 -1.09
CA LEU A 168 4.94 14.09 -0.46
C LEU A 168 5.66 15.04 -1.44
N ILE A 169 5.78 14.67 -2.72
CA ILE A 169 6.36 15.55 -3.75
C ILE A 169 5.48 16.77 -3.99
N ILE A 170 4.15 16.58 -4.10
CA ILE A 170 3.20 17.71 -4.26
C ILE A 170 3.25 18.68 -3.06
N ASN A 171 3.57 18.16 -1.86
CA ASN A 171 3.64 18.93 -0.62
C ASN A 171 5.08 19.10 -0.09
N GLN A 172 6.07 19.17 -0.98
CA GLN A 172 7.50 19.23 -0.62
C GLN A 172 7.89 20.44 0.23
N ASP A 173 7.11 21.50 0.15
CA ASP A 173 7.31 22.77 0.87
C ASP A 173 7.00 22.67 2.36
N ARG A 174 6.20 21.67 2.78
CA ARG A 174 5.72 21.52 4.16
C ARG A 174 5.87 20.10 4.70
N ALA A 175 5.73 19.98 6.01
CA ALA A 175 5.51 18.68 6.64
C ALA A 175 4.05 18.25 6.45
N VAL A 176 3.83 16.96 6.22
CA VAL A 176 2.51 16.33 6.11
C VAL A 176 2.25 15.50 7.36
N SER A 177 1.10 15.70 7.99
CA SER A 177 0.78 14.97 9.24
C SER A 177 0.44 13.49 8.95
N ARG A 178 0.61 12.63 9.98
CA ARG A 178 0.20 11.22 9.89
C ARG A 178 -1.30 11.07 9.61
N ALA A 179 -2.11 11.86 10.30
CA ALA A 179 -3.56 11.85 10.10
C ALA A 179 -3.95 12.23 8.66
N GLU A 180 -3.31 13.26 8.10
CA GLU A 180 -3.52 13.68 6.71
C GLU A 180 -3.11 12.59 5.72
N LEU A 181 -1.98 11.91 5.95
CA LEU A 181 -1.56 10.78 5.11
C LEU A 181 -2.55 9.61 5.21
N LEU A 182 -2.98 9.26 6.43
CA LEU A 182 -3.94 8.18 6.64
C LEU A 182 -5.28 8.45 5.95
N ASP A 183 -5.80 9.67 6.03
CA ASP A 183 -7.01 10.08 5.31
C ASP A 183 -6.79 10.01 3.78
N ARG A 184 -5.73 10.67 3.28
CA ARG A 184 -5.51 10.84 1.84
C ARG A 184 -5.10 9.57 1.12
N ILE A 185 -4.29 8.73 1.76
CA ILE A 185 -3.71 7.54 1.12
C ILE A 185 -4.45 6.27 1.49
N TRP A 186 -5.01 6.16 2.68
CA TRP A 186 -5.71 4.96 3.15
C TRP A 186 -7.21 5.15 3.36
N GLY A 187 -7.72 6.41 3.34
CA GLY A 187 -9.13 6.70 3.53
C GLY A 187 -9.64 6.45 4.95
N TYR A 188 -8.77 6.60 5.95
CA TYR A 188 -9.15 6.54 7.36
C TYR A 188 -9.72 7.91 7.79
N GLU A 189 -11.03 7.98 8.03
CA GLU A 189 -11.74 9.22 8.42
C GLU A 189 -11.57 9.59 9.91
N THR A 190 -10.99 8.71 10.74
CA THR A 190 -10.80 8.92 12.18
C THR A 190 -9.39 8.54 12.61
N GLU A 191 -8.93 9.09 13.75
CA GLU A 191 -7.67 8.68 14.39
C GLU A 191 -7.71 7.20 14.73
N VAL A 192 -7.26 6.37 13.80
CA VAL A 192 -7.00 4.96 14.04
C VAL A 192 -5.54 4.85 14.45
N GLU A 193 -5.28 4.24 15.60
CA GLU A 193 -3.92 3.86 15.99
C GLU A 193 -3.41 2.80 15.02
N THR A 194 -2.78 3.23 13.94
CA THR A 194 -2.20 2.36 12.94
C THR A 194 -0.81 2.84 12.55
N ARG A 195 0.11 1.89 12.41
CA ARG A 195 1.48 2.15 11.97
C ARG A 195 1.65 2.08 10.45
N VAL A 196 0.55 1.90 9.70
CA VAL A 196 0.62 1.66 8.25
C VAL A 196 1.35 2.78 7.49
N ALA A 197 1.20 4.04 7.90
CA ALA A 197 1.91 5.16 7.29
C ALA A 197 3.42 5.10 7.58
N ASP A 198 3.79 4.87 8.85
CA ASP A 198 5.20 4.77 9.27
C ASP A 198 5.90 3.59 8.58
N ASP A 199 5.24 2.45 8.45
CA ASP A 199 5.80 1.26 7.79
C ASP A 199 5.91 1.43 6.28
N THR A 200 4.94 2.10 5.64
CA THR A 200 5.05 2.44 4.23
C THR A 200 6.19 3.43 3.98
N VAL A 201 6.35 4.44 4.84
CA VAL A 201 7.52 5.34 4.81
C VAL A 201 8.82 4.56 4.97
N LYS A 202 8.88 3.60 5.88
CA LYS A 202 10.08 2.75 6.10
C LYS A 202 10.43 1.95 4.84
N ARG A 203 9.44 1.37 4.14
CA ARG A 203 9.68 0.66 2.87
C ARG A 203 10.13 1.62 1.78
N LEU A 204 9.45 2.74 1.64
CA LEU A 204 9.77 3.75 0.63
C LEU A 204 11.19 4.30 0.82
N ARG A 205 11.62 4.56 2.07
CA ARG A 205 13.00 4.94 2.39
C ARG A 205 14.03 3.93 1.88
N LYS A 206 13.74 2.62 1.98
CA LYS A 206 14.64 1.57 1.47
C LYS A 206 14.78 1.64 -0.06
N LYS A 207 13.69 1.96 -0.77
CA LYS A 207 13.71 2.10 -2.23
C LYS A 207 14.40 3.39 -2.68
N LEU A 208 14.38 4.42 -1.83
CA LEU A 208 15.02 5.72 -2.07
C LEU A 208 16.49 5.81 -1.60
N LEU A 209 17.12 4.71 -1.14
CA LEU A 209 18.49 4.73 -0.61
C LEU A 209 19.54 5.28 -1.59
N LYS A 210 19.33 5.12 -2.88
CA LYS A 210 20.23 5.59 -3.94
C LYS A 210 19.84 6.98 -4.50
N SER A 211 18.71 7.52 -4.07
CA SER A 211 18.18 8.80 -4.52
C SER A 211 18.79 9.98 -3.78
N HIS A 212 18.76 11.14 -4.40
CA HIS A 212 19.06 12.43 -3.76
C HIS A 212 17.90 12.94 -2.89
N VAL A 213 16.87 12.12 -2.69
CA VAL A 213 15.66 12.46 -1.93
C VAL A 213 15.60 11.67 -0.63
N VAL A 214 15.28 12.35 0.46
CA VAL A 214 15.07 11.74 1.78
C VAL A 214 13.71 12.11 2.36
N ILE A 215 13.08 11.15 3.04
CA ILE A 215 11.86 11.39 3.82
C ILE A 215 12.26 11.57 5.28
N LYS A 216 12.16 12.79 5.80
CA LYS A 216 12.45 13.10 7.21
C LYS A 216 11.21 12.91 8.08
N THR A 217 11.44 12.38 9.29
CA THR A 217 10.40 12.35 10.33
C THR A 217 10.35 13.70 11.04
N VAL A 218 9.16 14.29 11.11
CA VAL A 218 8.88 15.46 11.96
C VAL A 218 8.23 14.92 13.23
N TRP A 219 8.99 14.93 14.32
CA TRP A 219 8.60 14.33 15.59
C TRP A 219 7.24 14.86 16.09
N GLY A 220 6.37 13.95 16.54
CA GLY A 220 5.03 14.29 17.01
C GLY A 220 4.05 14.73 15.92
N TYR A 221 4.47 14.87 14.65
CA TYR A 221 3.63 15.39 13.58
C TYR A 221 3.48 14.43 12.40
N GLY A 222 4.56 14.15 11.66
CA GLY A 222 4.47 13.34 10.46
C GLY A 222 5.77 13.26 9.67
N PHE A 223 5.70 13.54 8.37
CA PHE A 223 6.84 13.37 7.45
C PHE A 223 6.99 14.56 6.51
N ARG A 224 8.23 14.79 6.06
CA ARG A 224 8.57 15.80 5.07
C ARG A 224 9.57 15.24 4.08
N LEU A 225 9.35 15.53 2.78
CA LEU A 225 10.31 15.25 1.74
C LEU A 225 11.38 16.34 1.71
N LYS A 226 12.64 15.95 1.50
CA LYS A 226 13.77 16.87 1.37
C LYS A 226 14.79 16.36 0.37
N SER A 227 15.57 17.30 -0.21
CA SER A 227 16.80 16.99 -0.90
C SER A 227 17.90 16.61 0.10
N VAL A 228 18.78 15.69 -0.29
CA VAL A 228 19.98 15.36 0.50
C VAL A 228 20.91 16.56 0.61
N VAL A 229 20.95 17.44 -0.39
CA VAL A 229 21.78 18.66 -0.39
C VAL A 229 21.31 19.65 0.67
N ASP A 230 20.00 19.92 0.73
CA ASP A 230 19.40 20.81 1.74
C ASP A 230 19.59 20.30 3.17
N ASP A 231 19.71 18.99 3.34
CA ASP A 231 19.83 18.33 4.65
C ASP A 231 21.27 18.45 5.20
N ALA A 232 22.26 18.53 4.35
CA ALA A 232 23.66 18.70 4.74
C ALA A 232 23.94 20.13 5.26
N GLU A 233 23.29 21.14 4.70
CA GLU A 233 23.49 22.54 5.11
C GLU A 233 22.89 22.85 6.49
N ILE A 234 21.80 22.21 6.88
CA ILE A 234 21.15 22.44 8.19
C ILE A 234 21.97 21.85 9.33
N ASN A 235 22.62 20.68 9.12
CA ASN A 235 23.47 20.06 10.14
C ASN A 235 24.81 20.77 10.37
N THR A 236 25.20 21.71 9.50
CA THR A 236 26.43 22.52 9.68
C THR A 236 26.17 23.84 10.42
N LEU A 237 24.94 24.23 10.65
CA LEU A 237 24.55 25.45 11.37
C LEU A 237 24.27 25.23 12.87
N ASP A 238 24.15 23.97 13.31
CA ASP A 238 23.88 23.58 14.71
C ASP A 238 25.13 23.03 15.43
N THR A 239 26.32 23.27 14.90
CA THR A 239 27.63 23.00 15.54
C THR A 239 28.36 24.29 15.80
#